data_dfc510f0e2f46d18e6bdf23cb3217004
#
_entry.id   dfc510f0e2f46d18e6bdf23cb3217004
#
_cell.length_a   1.000
_cell.length_b   1.000
_cell.length_c   1.000
_cell.angle_alpha   90.00
_cell.angle_beta   90.00
_cell.angle_gamma   90.00
#
_symmetry.space_group_name_H-M   'P 1'
#
loop_
_entity.id
_entity.type
_entity.pdbx_description
1 polymer ?
#
loop_
_entity_poly.entity_id
_entity_poly.type
_entity_poly.pdbx_seq_one_letter_code
_entity_poly.pdbx_strand_id
1 'polypeptide(L)'
;MNSRSHYDVAIIGAGMSGLAAGIRLAHFGKRVCIFERHNAPGGLNSFYSLAGRKYDVGLHALTNFVGPGVKGTPLGKILRQLRIDRGEFELAEQRGSRIVFGAQGEHVLHFTNDPAVLTADIAQKFPGEIDGWRALLAALPGYDALGAAVDATSAREFVGRFIRDPLLVEMIFCPLMFYGSARENDMDCDQFAIMARALFLEGFARPPDGVRVILRVLLEKYRVAGGERRMKCGVSRIVATGDRATTLVLENGEEITADHVLSSIGAVETLNLVERAVPGLRSPEPVEWGEEGPARSETSMENERVRDDAFHPPTGKLSFVETMTVFDRQPEVLGWGSDTIVFFNDSARFDYARPAEQVDPRSGVICFPNNFEYAAGRAPAEGMVRVTCLANYDRWVQLPEETYQADKQRWFAEIQRSARRFLPPVPEDTLARATVATDIFTPRTITKFTSHLAGAVYGSPQKIPDGRTPLRNVYLCGTDQGFVGVIGALLSGISMANLHVLRK
;
A
#
# COMPACT_ATOMS: atom_id res chain seq x y z
N MET A 1 31.08 -24.53 -18.29
CA MET A 1 30.74 -23.46 -17.32
C MET A 1 29.52 -22.74 -17.88
N ASN A 2 28.33 -22.95 -17.31
CA ASN A 2 27.17 -22.16 -17.69
C ASN A 2 27.47 -20.70 -17.32
N SER A 3 27.55 -19.80 -18.31
CA SER A 3 27.71 -18.39 -18.04
C SER A 3 26.48 -17.88 -17.28
N ARG A 4 26.65 -17.44 -16.03
CA ARG A 4 25.59 -16.80 -15.25
C ARG A 4 25.05 -15.61 -16.03
N SER A 5 23.73 -15.46 -16.10
CA SER A 5 23.12 -14.26 -16.66
C SER A 5 23.52 -13.04 -15.85
N HIS A 6 23.98 -11.97 -16.51
CA HIS A 6 24.36 -10.73 -15.85
C HIS A 6 23.45 -9.59 -16.28
N TYR A 7 23.07 -8.72 -15.35
CA TYR A 7 22.25 -7.54 -15.55
C TYR A 7 22.93 -6.29 -15.01
N ASP A 8 22.69 -5.13 -15.60
CA ASP A 8 23.08 -3.86 -14.96
C ASP A 8 22.31 -3.69 -13.66
N VAL A 9 21.01 -4.06 -13.68
CA VAL A 9 20.15 -3.97 -12.49
C VAL A 9 19.21 -5.18 -12.40
N ALA A 10 19.24 -5.86 -11.28
CA ALA A 10 18.22 -6.83 -10.89
C ALA A 10 17.21 -6.15 -9.95
N ILE A 11 15.92 -6.34 -10.21
CA ILE A 11 14.85 -5.82 -9.36
C ILE A 11 14.12 -6.99 -8.71
N ILE A 12 14.03 -6.98 -7.38
CA ILE A 12 13.32 -7.98 -6.60
C ILE A 12 11.90 -7.49 -6.34
N GLY A 13 10.91 -8.18 -6.93
CA GLY A 13 9.49 -7.88 -6.82
C GLY A 13 8.94 -7.01 -7.95
N ALA A 14 7.78 -7.43 -8.50
CA ALA A 14 7.03 -6.72 -9.54
C ALA A 14 5.89 -5.86 -8.96
N GLY A 15 6.08 -5.30 -7.77
CA GLY A 15 5.20 -4.29 -7.19
C GLY A 15 5.28 -2.97 -7.95
N MET A 16 4.46 -1.99 -7.57
CA MET A 16 4.41 -0.67 -8.23
C MET A 16 5.78 0.02 -8.28
N SER A 17 6.54 -0.03 -7.19
CA SER A 17 7.88 0.56 -7.12
C SER A 17 8.89 -0.16 -8.00
N GLY A 18 8.89 -1.50 -8.01
CA GLY A 18 9.76 -2.29 -8.87
C GLY A 18 9.48 -2.06 -10.35
N LEU A 19 8.21 -2.01 -10.76
CA LEU A 19 7.81 -1.69 -12.13
C LEU A 19 8.24 -0.28 -12.55
N ALA A 20 8.02 0.72 -11.69
CA ALA A 20 8.42 2.10 -11.98
C ALA A 20 9.94 2.26 -12.08
N ALA A 21 10.71 1.63 -11.20
CA ALA A 21 12.16 1.59 -11.29
C ALA A 21 12.62 0.92 -12.57
N GLY A 22 12.04 -0.22 -12.91
CA GLY A 22 12.36 -0.97 -14.14
C GLY A 22 12.13 -0.15 -15.41
N ILE A 23 10.96 0.49 -15.54
CA ILE A 23 10.64 1.38 -16.67
C ILE A 23 11.69 2.51 -16.76
N ARG A 24 11.93 3.17 -15.60
CA ARG A 24 12.86 4.30 -15.55
C ARG A 24 14.26 3.90 -16.01
N LEU A 25 14.78 2.79 -15.52
CA LEU A 25 16.11 2.30 -15.86
C LEU A 25 16.21 1.83 -17.33
N ALA A 26 15.21 1.11 -17.81
CA ALA A 26 15.15 0.66 -19.20
C ALA A 26 15.11 1.84 -20.19
N HIS A 27 14.46 2.96 -19.86
CA HIS A 27 14.50 4.19 -20.67
C HIS A 27 15.91 4.79 -20.82
N PHE A 28 16.83 4.45 -19.92
CA PHE A 28 18.24 4.86 -19.97
C PHE A 28 19.17 3.77 -20.52
N GLY A 29 18.61 2.77 -21.20
CA GLY A 29 19.37 1.71 -21.87
C GLY A 29 20.02 0.70 -20.92
N LYS A 30 19.60 0.65 -19.65
CA LYS A 30 20.09 -0.34 -18.70
C LYS A 30 19.47 -1.71 -19.00
N ARG A 31 20.28 -2.77 -18.93
CA ARG A 31 19.80 -4.15 -18.97
C ARG A 31 19.19 -4.51 -17.62
N VAL A 32 17.85 -4.50 -17.55
CA VAL A 32 17.09 -4.65 -16.31
C VAL A 32 16.22 -5.89 -16.37
N CYS A 33 16.26 -6.72 -15.31
CA CYS A 33 15.30 -7.81 -15.12
C CYS A 33 14.57 -7.66 -13.78
N ILE A 34 13.24 -7.80 -13.81
CA ILE A 34 12.39 -7.91 -12.62
C ILE A 34 12.12 -9.39 -12.34
N PHE A 35 12.43 -9.82 -11.11
CA PHE A 35 12.19 -11.17 -10.60
C PHE A 35 11.01 -11.14 -9.63
N GLU A 36 9.95 -11.86 -9.97
CA GLU A 36 8.71 -11.92 -9.20
C GLU A 36 8.37 -13.37 -8.83
N ARG A 37 8.16 -13.61 -7.54
CA ARG A 37 7.80 -14.94 -7.01
C ARG A 37 6.42 -15.36 -7.45
N HIS A 38 5.47 -14.43 -7.46
CA HIS A 38 4.08 -14.70 -7.75
C HIS A 38 3.80 -14.81 -9.26
N ASN A 39 2.64 -15.33 -9.62
CA ASN A 39 2.17 -15.42 -11.01
C ASN A 39 1.54 -14.10 -11.51
N ALA A 40 1.23 -13.16 -10.61
CA ALA A 40 0.64 -11.87 -10.92
C ALA A 40 1.52 -10.72 -10.39
N PRO A 41 1.72 -9.64 -11.16
CA PRO A 41 2.42 -8.45 -10.69
C PRO A 41 1.51 -7.58 -9.80
N GLY A 42 2.11 -6.60 -9.13
CA GLY A 42 1.38 -5.58 -8.38
C GLY A 42 1.58 -5.62 -6.87
N GLY A 43 1.98 -6.76 -6.29
CA GLY A 43 2.14 -6.92 -4.86
C GLY A 43 0.83 -6.61 -4.12
N LEU A 44 0.86 -5.71 -3.13
CA LEU A 44 -0.34 -5.23 -2.42
C LEU A 44 -1.33 -4.43 -3.29
N ASN A 45 -0.93 -4.05 -4.49
CA ASN A 45 -1.80 -3.40 -5.48
C ASN A 45 -1.99 -4.32 -6.69
N SER A 46 -2.26 -5.59 -6.45
CA SER A 46 -2.57 -6.61 -7.46
C SER A 46 -4.09 -6.79 -7.59
N PHE A 47 -4.49 -7.86 -8.24
CA PHE A 47 -5.88 -8.28 -8.34
C PHE A 47 -5.96 -9.81 -8.37
N TYR A 48 -7.14 -10.34 -8.04
CA TYR A 48 -7.43 -11.75 -8.16
C TYR A 48 -8.79 -11.99 -8.83
N SER A 49 -9.04 -13.22 -9.22
CA SER A 49 -10.32 -13.64 -9.83
C SER A 49 -11.01 -14.65 -8.94
N LEU A 50 -12.30 -14.43 -8.68
CA LEU A 50 -13.14 -15.35 -7.93
C LEU A 50 -14.52 -15.41 -8.58
N ALA A 51 -14.99 -16.60 -8.91
CA ALA A 51 -16.28 -16.83 -9.54
C ALA A 51 -16.54 -15.92 -10.77
N GLY A 52 -15.53 -15.76 -11.63
CA GLY A 52 -15.61 -14.96 -12.86
C GLY A 52 -15.45 -13.44 -12.66
N ARG A 53 -15.47 -12.95 -11.43
CA ARG A 53 -15.26 -11.52 -11.08
C ARG A 53 -13.81 -11.25 -10.76
N LYS A 54 -13.37 -10.02 -11.05
CA LYS A 54 -12.01 -9.53 -10.72
C LYS A 54 -12.10 -8.53 -9.59
N TYR A 55 -11.32 -8.76 -8.53
CA TYR A 55 -11.25 -7.93 -7.34
C TYR A 55 -9.87 -7.31 -7.23
N ASP A 56 -9.80 -6.00 -7.00
CA ASP A 56 -8.55 -5.33 -6.67
C ASP A 56 -8.12 -5.70 -5.24
N VAL A 57 -6.81 -5.78 -5.02
CA VAL A 57 -6.21 -5.85 -3.69
C VAL A 57 -5.75 -4.45 -3.31
N GLY A 58 -6.16 -3.96 -2.14
CA GLY A 58 -5.65 -2.73 -1.52
C GLY A 58 -5.99 -1.39 -2.20
N LEU A 59 -6.61 -1.36 -3.38
CA LEU A 59 -6.96 -0.11 -4.04
C LEU A 59 -8.38 0.33 -3.73
N HIS A 60 -8.54 1.33 -2.87
CA HIS A 60 -9.79 2.12 -2.76
C HIS A 60 -9.78 3.26 -3.79
N ALA A 61 -8.80 4.15 -3.68
CA ALA A 61 -8.53 5.25 -4.60
C ALA A 61 -7.03 5.50 -4.72
N LEU A 62 -6.59 6.07 -5.84
CA LEU A 62 -5.30 6.73 -5.91
C LEU A 62 -5.41 8.07 -5.22
N THR A 63 -4.39 8.39 -4.44
CA THR A 63 -4.18 9.73 -3.88
C THR A 63 -3.42 10.63 -4.86
N ASN A 64 -3.18 11.89 -4.48
CA ASN A 64 -2.40 12.85 -5.27
C ASN A 64 -3.02 13.16 -6.65
N PHE A 65 -4.34 13.08 -6.77
CA PHE A 65 -5.03 13.47 -7.99
C PHE A 65 -5.13 14.99 -8.07
N VAL A 66 -4.66 15.52 -9.18
CA VAL A 66 -4.77 16.94 -9.51
C VAL A 66 -5.28 17.09 -10.94
N GLY A 67 -6.01 18.14 -11.20
CA GLY A 67 -6.54 18.46 -12.52
C GLY A 67 -5.44 18.59 -13.60
N PRO A 68 -5.82 18.57 -14.88
CA PRO A 68 -4.88 18.82 -15.97
C PRO A 68 -4.20 20.18 -15.84
N GLY A 69 -2.90 20.25 -16.21
CA GLY A 69 -2.15 21.51 -16.25
C GLY A 69 -1.47 21.91 -14.93
N VAL A 70 -1.80 21.29 -13.80
CA VAL A 70 -1.11 21.53 -12.52
C VAL A 70 0.28 20.93 -12.55
N LYS A 71 1.31 21.78 -12.36
CA LYS A 71 2.73 21.39 -12.41
C LYS A 71 3.28 21.09 -11.02
N GLY A 72 4.43 20.37 -10.97
CA GLY A 72 5.17 20.14 -9.73
C GLY A 72 4.59 19.05 -8.82
N THR A 73 3.55 18.35 -9.27
CA THR A 73 2.84 17.33 -8.49
C THR A 73 3.48 15.94 -8.61
N PRO A 74 3.29 15.06 -7.61
CA PRO A 74 3.72 13.67 -7.67
C PRO A 74 3.23 12.94 -8.91
N LEU A 75 1.94 12.99 -9.22
CA LEU A 75 1.37 12.37 -10.42
C LEU A 75 2.01 12.90 -11.70
N GLY A 76 2.17 14.22 -11.84
CA GLY A 76 2.84 14.82 -13.01
C GLY A 76 4.30 14.41 -13.18
N LYS A 77 5.04 14.24 -12.05
CA LYS A 77 6.42 13.72 -12.05
C LYS A 77 6.47 12.28 -12.56
N ILE A 78 5.55 11.42 -12.09
CA ILE A 78 5.44 10.00 -12.53
C ILE A 78 5.16 9.92 -14.02
N LEU A 79 4.09 10.56 -14.49
CA LEU A 79 3.67 10.51 -15.89
C LEU A 79 4.81 10.92 -16.82
N ARG A 80 5.49 12.03 -16.52
CA ARG A 80 6.62 12.52 -17.30
C ARG A 80 7.81 11.55 -17.28
N GLN A 81 8.19 11.03 -16.10
CA GLN A 81 9.39 10.20 -15.97
C GLN A 81 9.23 8.79 -16.54
N LEU A 82 8.00 8.27 -16.52
CA LEU A 82 7.67 6.96 -17.08
C LEU A 82 7.14 7.06 -18.53
N ARG A 83 7.04 8.27 -19.11
CA ARG A 83 6.51 8.54 -20.46
C ARG A 83 5.10 7.97 -20.64
N ILE A 84 4.23 8.23 -19.66
CA ILE A 84 2.84 7.82 -19.66
C ILE A 84 1.99 9.05 -19.96
N ASP A 85 1.09 8.95 -20.94
CA ASP A 85 0.10 9.98 -21.17
C ASP A 85 -0.98 9.93 -20.09
N ARG A 86 -1.43 11.10 -19.64
CA ARG A 86 -2.39 11.20 -18.54
C ARG A 86 -3.65 10.37 -18.79
N GLY A 87 -4.14 10.35 -20.01
CA GLY A 87 -5.32 9.61 -20.40
C GLY A 87 -5.20 8.09 -20.30
N GLU A 88 -3.96 7.55 -20.31
CA GLU A 88 -3.74 6.11 -20.26
C GLU A 88 -4.18 5.48 -18.93
N PHE A 89 -4.19 6.26 -17.82
CA PHE A 89 -4.66 5.78 -16.52
C PHE A 89 -6.18 5.88 -16.35
N GLU A 90 -6.88 6.55 -17.25
CA GLU A 90 -8.35 6.70 -17.24
C GLU A 90 -8.89 7.14 -15.86
N LEU A 91 -8.22 8.09 -15.20
CA LEU A 91 -8.54 8.49 -13.83
C LEU A 91 -9.84 9.29 -13.76
N ALA A 92 -10.81 8.79 -13.04
CA ALA A 92 -12.05 9.47 -12.67
C ALA A 92 -11.94 10.05 -11.26
N GLU A 93 -12.42 11.27 -11.06
CA GLU A 93 -12.40 11.96 -9.76
C GLU A 93 -13.39 11.37 -8.78
N GLN A 94 -13.15 11.55 -7.48
CA GLN A 94 -14.16 11.24 -6.47
C GLN A 94 -15.34 12.22 -6.57
N ARG A 95 -16.54 11.74 -6.24
CA ARG A 95 -17.71 12.63 -6.04
C ARG A 95 -17.59 13.41 -4.76
N GLY A 96 -17.28 12.72 -3.68
CA GLY A 96 -17.06 13.27 -2.36
C GLY A 96 -16.82 12.19 -1.34
N SER A 97 -16.18 12.54 -0.24
CA SER A 97 -15.87 11.62 0.85
C SER A 97 -16.21 12.25 2.18
N ARG A 98 -16.39 11.39 3.21
CA ARG A 98 -16.72 11.82 4.56
C ARG A 98 -15.80 11.20 5.59
N ILE A 99 -15.61 11.95 6.67
CA ILE A 99 -15.03 11.46 7.94
C ILE A 99 -16.16 11.51 8.96
N VAL A 100 -16.51 10.36 9.54
CA VAL A 100 -17.70 10.21 10.37
C VAL A 100 -17.31 9.60 11.71
N PHE A 101 -17.56 10.33 12.79
CA PHE A 101 -17.21 9.93 14.16
C PHE A 101 -18.44 9.91 15.08
N GLY A 102 -18.34 9.07 16.13
CA GLY A 102 -19.38 8.90 17.13
C GLY A 102 -20.24 7.66 16.91
N ALA A 103 -20.88 7.18 17.96
CA ALA A 103 -21.61 5.91 17.98
C ALA A 103 -22.76 5.84 16.97
N GLN A 104 -23.33 6.99 16.61
CA GLN A 104 -24.40 7.15 15.61
C GLN A 104 -23.97 8.04 14.44
N GLY A 105 -22.65 8.35 14.30
CA GLY A 105 -22.15 9.20 13.25
C GLY A 105 -22.51 10.68 13.44
N GLU A 106 -22.45 11.18 14.67
CA GLU A 106 -22.88 12.54 15.05
C GLU A 106 -21.97 13.64 14.48
N HIS A 107 -20.69 13.30 14.32
CA HIS A 107 -19.67 14.23 13.84
C HIS A 107 -19.23 13.87 12.42
N VAL A 108 -19.48 14.75 11.48
CA VAL A 108 -19.20 14.50 10.06
C VAL A 108 -18.38 15.65 9.50
N LEU A 109 -17.31 15.34 8.78
CA LEU A 109 -16.58 16.25 7.91
C LEU A 109 -16.66 15.76 6.47
N HIS A 110 -16.90 16.67 5.53
CA HIS A 110 -16.93 16.39 4.10
C HIS A 110 -15.65 16.89 3.44
N PHE A 111 -15.17 16.15 2.47
CA PHE A 111 -14.07 16.58 1.62
C PHE A 111 -14.21 16.04 0.20
N THR A 112 -13.64 16.77 -0.74
CA THR A 112 -13.58 16.42 -2.17
C THR A 112 -12.18 16.69 -2.68
N ASN A 113 -11.98 16.70 -3.99
CA ASN A 113 -10.73 17.15 -4.60
C ASN A 113 -10.56 18.68 -4.58
N ASP A 114 -11.57 19.43 -4.11
CA ASP A 114 -11.45 20.85 -3.79
C ASP A 114 -11.17 21.01 -2.28
N PRO A 115 -9.97 21.47 -1.87
CA PRO A 115 -9.63 21.68 -0.46
C PRO A 115 -10.52 22.69 0.25
N ALA A 116 -11.21 23.56 -0.49
CA ALA A 116 -12.12 24.55 0.09
C ALA A 116 -13.31 23.89 0.79
N VAL A 117 -13.76 22.71 0.32
CA VAL A 117 -14.89 21.98 0.92
C VAL A 117 -14.59 21.57 2.36
N LEU A 118 -13.46 20.92 2.61
CA LEU A 118 -13.06 20.53 3.97
C LEU A 118 -12.82 21.76 4.86
N THR A 119 -12.18 22.78 4.30
CA THR A 119 -11.92 24.03 5.02
C THR A 119 -13.22 24.73 5.45
N ALA A 120 -14.22 24.78 4.57
CA ALA A 120 -15.54 25.35 4.89
C ALA A 120 -16.28 24.51 5.95
N ASP A 121 -16.20 23.20 5.87
CA ASP A 121 -16.83 22.27 6.83
C ASP A 121 -16.21 22.41 8.22
N ILE A 122 -14.87 22.52 8.30
CA ILE A 122 -14.17 22.81 9.55
C ILE A 122 -14.57 24.18 10.11
N ALA A 123 -14.63 25.22 9.27
CA ALA A 123 -15.05 26.55 9.69
C ALA A 123 -16.46 26.57 10.30
N GLN A 124 -17.36 25.76 9.77
CA GLN A 124 -18.74 25.64 10.25
C GLN A 124 -18.85 24.85 11.56
N LYS A 125 -18.14 23.71 11.66
CA LYS A 125 -18.31 22.73 12.75
C LYS A 125 -17.34 22.92 13.89
N PHE A 126 -16.17 23.49 13.60
CA PHE A 126 -15.10 23.79 14.56
C PHE A 126 -14.65 25.25 14.38
N PRO A 127 -15.51 26.25 14.57
CA PRO A 127 -15.21 27.66 14.26
C PRO A 127 -14.00 28.20 15.03
N GLY A 128 -13.69 27.64 16.22
CA GLY A 128 -12.50 28.02 16.98
C GLY A 128 -11.17 27.50 16.41
N GLU A 129 -11.21 26.56 15.47
CA GLU A 129 -10.03 25.88 14.93
C GLU A 129 -9.66 26.29 13.49
N ILE A 130 -10.49 27.12 12.84
CA ILE A 130 -10.29 27.44 11.40
C ILE A 130 -8.95 28.13 11.10
N ASP A 131 -8.51 29.04 11.96
CA ASP A 131 -7.23 29.73 11.76
C ASP A 131 -6.06 28.78 12.01
N GLY A 132 -6.18 27.90 13.02
CA GLY A 132 -5.24 26.81 13.25
C GLY A 132 -5.14 25.85 12.07
N TRP A 133 -6.29 25.46 11.49
CA TRP A 133 -6.34 24.62 10.28
C TRP A 133 -5.60 25.26 9.11
N ARG A 134 -5.87 26.53 8.82
CA ARG A 134 -5.19 27.28 7.76
C ARG A 134 -3.68 27.39 8.00
N ALA A 135 -3.28 27.64 9.25
CA ALA A 135 -1.88 27.69 9.63
C ALA A 135 -1.19 26.33 9.50
N LEU A 136 -1.86 25.24 9.89
CA LEU A 136 -1.37 23.85 9.68
C LEU A 136 -1.10 23.59 8.21
N LEU A 137 -2.08 23.85 7.33
CA LEU A 137 -1.91 23.64 5.88
C LEU A 137 -0.76 24.47 5.30
N ALA A 138 -0.59 25.70 5.77
CA ALA A 138 0.51 26.57 5.34
C ALA A 138 1.88 26.10 5.85
N ALA A 139 1.92 25.42 7.00
CA ALA A 139 3.14 24.88 7.59
C ALA A 139 3.59 23.55 6.99
N LEU A 140 2.74 22.87 6.20
CA LEU A 140 3.10 21.60 5.57
C LEU A 140 4.25 21.79 4.57
N PRO A 141 5.38 21.07 4.71
CA PRO A 141 6.49 21.15 3.76
C PRO A 141 6.05 20.73 2.35
N GLY A 142 6.67 21.30 1.33
CA GLY A 142 6.48 20.87 -0.07
C GLY A 142 7.14 19.52 -0.33
N TYR A 143 6.70 18.81 -1.39
CA TYR A 143 7.26 17.51 -1.75
C TYR A 143 8.77 17.50 -2.03
N ASP A 144 9.34 18.61 -2.45
CA ASP A 144 10.78 18.70 -2.71
C ASP A 144 11.63 18.81 -1.42
N ALA A 145 10.99 19.19 -0.31
CA ALA A 145 11.62 19.21 1.02
C ALA A 145 11.54 17.84 1.73
N LEU A 146 10.63 16.95 1.26
CA LEU A 146 10.44 15.62 1.81
C LEU A 146 11.51 14.68 1.24
N GLY A 147 12.40 14.19 2.09
CA GLY A 147 13.47 13.25 1.71
C GLY A 147 14.90 13.74 1.98
N ALA A 148 15.09 14.99 2.42
CA ALA A 148 16.40 15.51 2.83
C ALA A 148 16.77 15.15 4.27
N ALA A 149 15.77 15.02 5.15
CA ALA A 149 15.91 14.55 6.53
C ALA A 149 14.58 13.92 6.94
N VAL A 150 14.61 12.85 7.74
CA VAL A 150 13.42 12.30 8.36
C VAL A 150 13.11 13.13 9.59
N ASP A 151 12.03 13.90 9.56
CA ASP A 151 11.48 14.45 10.79
C ASP A 151 10.66 13.35 11.48
N ALA A 152 11.34 12.58 12.33
CA ALA A 152 10.75 11.50 13.11
C ALA A 152 9.96 12.00 14.33
N THR A 153 9.76 13.31 14.47
CA THR A 153 8.89 13.86 15.52
C THR A 153 7.46 13.39 15.33
N SER A 154 6.71 13.35 16.43
CA SER A 154 5.30 12.97 16.46
C SER A 154 4.48 13.95 15.60
N ALA A 155 3.73 13.41 14.65
CA ALA A 155 2.79 14.22 13.89
C ALA A 155 1.67 14.77 14.78
N ARG A 156 1.26 14.04 15.82
CA ARG A 156 0.28 14.54 16.80
C ARG A 156 0.80 15.74 17.56
N GLU A 157 2.07 15.72 17.98
CA GLU A 157 2.70 16.88 18.62
C GLU A 157 2.81 18.08 17.65
N PHE A 158 3.14 17.81 16.38
CA PHE A 158 3.18 18.85 15.35
C PHE A 158 1.80 19.47 15.13
N VAL A 159 0.76 18.67 14.91
CA VAL A 159 -0.62 19.12 14.70
C VAL A 159 -1.15 19.87 15.92
N GLY A 160 -0.83 19.39 17.15
CA GLY A 160 -1.25 20.00 18.40
C GLY A 160 -0.75 21.43 18.62
N ARG A 161 0.24 21.91 17.84
CA ARG A 161 0.66 23.33 17.82
C ARG A 161 -0.36 24.23 17.12
N PHE A 162 -1.21 23.68 16.27
CA PHE A 162 -2.16 24.40 15.43
C PHE A 162 -3.61 24.12 15.82
N ILE A 163 -3.95 22.85 16.09
CA ILE A 163 -5.31 22.38 16.38
C ILE A 163 -5.38 21.93 17.83
N ARG A 164 -6.35 22.46 18.58
CA ARG A 164 -6.53 22.18 20.00
C ARG A 164 -7.72 21.27 20.31
N ASP A 165 -8.73 21.27 19.46
CA ASP A 165 -9.89 20.42 19.62
C ASP A 165 -9.50 18.95 19.38
N PRO A 166 -9.62 18.07 20.42
CA PRO A 166 -9.16 16.69 20.31
C PRO A 166 -9.96 15.88 19.31
N LEU A 167 -11.25 16.16 19.13
CA LEU A 167 -12.08 15.45 18.16
C LEU A 167 -11.64 15.78 16.73
N LEU A 168 -11.39 17.06 16.44
CA LEU A 168 -10.90 17.46 15.11
C LEU A 168 -9.52 16.83 14.81
N VAL A 169 -8.63 16.74 15.79
CA VAL A 169 -7.34 16.04 15.64
C VAL A 169 -7.58 14.58 15.24
N GLU A 170 -8.44 13.84 15.95
CA GLU A 170 -8.73 12.45 15.63
C GLU A 170 -9.38 12.29 14.24
N MET A 171 -10.30 13.18 13.88
CA MET A 171 -10.93 13.18 12.55
C MET A 171 -9.93 13.47 11.42
N ILE A 172 -8.91 14.32 11.65
CA ILE A 172 -7.83 14.55 10.68
C ILE A 172 -6.94 13.31 10.53
N PHE A 173 -6.57 12.66 11.63
CA PHE A 173 -5.65 11.53 11.61
C PHE A 173 -6.26 10.25 11.02
N CYS A 174 -7.54 10.01 11.22
CA CYS A 174 -8.21 8.79 10.80
C CYS A 174 -7.97 8.45 9.31
N PRO A 175 -8.31 9.30 8.32
CA PRO A 175 -8.05 8.99 6.92
C PRO A 175 -6.56 8.88 6.60
N LEU A 176 -5.70 9.70 7.22
CA LEU A 176 -4.26 9.71 6.94
C LEU A 176 -3.59 8.43 7.40
N MET A 177 -3.96 7.92 8.59
CA MET A 177 -3.41 6.68 9.13
C MET A 177 -3.88 5.46 8.33
N PHE A 178 -5.17 5.37 7.97
CA PHE A 178 -5.67 4.29 7.12
C PHE A 178 -5.03 4.25 5.73
N TYR A 179 -4.55 5.38 5.23
CA TYR A 179 -3.90 5.47 3.92
C TYR A 179 -2.36 5.38 3.98
N GLY A 180 -1.73 5.50 5.16
CA GLY A 180 -0.29 5.54 5.13
C GLY A 180 0.49 5.43 6.43
N SER A 181 -0.07 5.03 7.59
CA SER A 181 0.76 4.87 8.79
C SER A 181 1.17 3.43 9.04
N ALA A 182 2.47 3.21 9.25
CA ALA A 182 3.03 1.98 9.79
C ALA A 182 3.16 2.02 11.33
N ARG A 183 2.92 3.18 11.96
CA ARG A 183 2.97 3.38 13.42
C ARG A 183 1.57 3.31 14.01
N GLU A 184 1.50 2.74 15.19
CA GLU A 184 0.27 2.71 16.00
C GLU A 184 0.01 4.09 16.61
N ASN A 185 -1.21 4.58 16.50
CA ASN A 185 -1.75 5.81 17.10
C ASN A 185 -1.04 7.13 16.76
N ASP A 186 -0.04 7.11 15.88
CA ASP A 186 0.69 8.29 15.43
C ASP A 186 1.34 8.03 14.07
N MET A 187 2.04 9.02 13.54
CA MET A 187 2.89 8.90 12.35
C MET A 187 4.04 9.92 12.42
N ASP A 188 5.05 9.76 11.58
CA ASP A 188 6.12 10.75 11.45
C ASP A 188 5.58 12.02 10.79
N CYS A 189 6.12 13.19 11.14
CA CYS A 189 5.73 14.47 10.54
C CYS A 189 5.85 14.47 9.02
N ASP A 190 6.92 13.87 8.47
CA ASP A 190 7.09 13.76 7.01
C ASP A 190 5.99 12.91 6.38
N GLN A 191 5.62 11.79 7.00
CA GLN A 191 4.52 10.94 6.56
C GLN A 191 3.18 11.68 6.63
N PHE A 192 2.94 12.40 7.73
CA PHE A 192 1.76 13.24 7.90
C PHE A 192 1.65 14.28 6.78
N ALA A 193 2.74 15.01 6.50
CA ALA A 193 2.75 16.03 5.48
C ALA A 193 2.47 15.45 4.07
N ILE A 194 3.10 14.30 3.73
CA ILE A 194 2.83 13.60 2.48
C ILE A 194 1.35 13.23 2.38
N MET A 195 0.79 12.60 3.43
CA MET A 195 -0.57 12.08 3.40
C MET A 195 -1.60 13.23 3.44
N ALA A 196 -1.39 14.27 4.25
CA ALA A 196 -2.28 15.42 4.31
C ALA A 196 -2.36 16.15 2.94
N ARG A 197 -1.21 16.33 2.27
CA ARG A 197 -1.21 16.88 0.90
C ARG A 197 -1.91 15.94 -0.07
N ALA A 198 -1.60 14.66 -0.02
CA ALA A 198 -2.12 13.66 -0.95
C ALA A 198 -3.64 13.50 -0.89
N LEU A 199 -4.24 13.58 0.31
CA LEU A 199 -5.66 13.39 0.53
C LEU A 199 -6.45 14.68 0.52
N PHE A 200 -6.00 15.69 1.28
CA PHE A 200 -6.79 16.89 1.54
C PHE A 200 -6.52 18.05 0.59
N LEU A 201 -5.33 18.09 -0.05
CA LEU A 201 -4.97 19.16 -0.97
C LEU A 201 -5.02 18.73 -2.45
N GLU A 202 -4.76 17.46 -2.74
CA GLU A 202 -4.75 16.95 -4.11
C GLU A 202 -5.95 16.04 -4.40
N GLY A 203 -6.31 15.14 -3.48
CA GLY A 203 -7.54 14.36 -3.54
C GLY A 203 -7.43 12.98 -4.17
N PHE A 204 -8.58 12.40 -4.54
CA PHE A 204 -8.73 11.02 -4.95
C PHE A 204 -9.18 10.85 -6.39
N ALA A 205 -8.69 9.79 -7.03
CA ALA A 205 -9.20 9.31 -8.30
C ALA A 205 -9.10 7.79 -8.41
N ARG A 206 -9.84 7.21 -9.36
CA ARG A 206 -9.83 5.78 -9.62
C ARG A 206 -10.01 5.48 -11.11
N PRO A 207 -9.24 4.52 -11.68
CA PRO A 207 -9.56 3.97 -13.00
C PRO A 207 -10.84 3.12 -12.96
N PRO A 208 -11.63 3.04 -14.04
CA PRO A 208 -12.88 2.27 -14.06
C PRO A 208 -12.67 0.77 -13.76
N ASP A 209 -11.62 0.17 -14.29
CA ASP A 209 -11.22 -1.22 -14.02
C ASP A 209 -10.23 -1.34 -12.85
N GLY A 210 -10.12 -0.32 -12.01
CA GLY A 210 -9.26 -0.31 -10.84
C GLY A 210 -7.77 -0.47 -11.17
N VAL A 211 -7.05 -1.16 -10.31
CA VAL A 211 -5.57 -1.30 -10.40
C VAL A 211 -5.11 -1.96 -11.70
N ARG A 212 -5.95 -2.76 -12.35
CA ARG A 212 -5.61 -3.47 -13.59
C ARG A 212 -5.26 -2.52 -14.73
N VAL A 213 -5.90 -1.35 -14.81
CA VAL A 213 -5.54 -0.32 -15.81
C VAL A 213 -4.10 0.13 -15.60
N ILE A 214 -3.76 0.47 -14.36
CA ILE A 214 -2.42 0.94 -14.00
C ILE A 214 -1.37 -0.13 -14.30
N LEU A 215 -1.61 -1.36 -13.84
CA LEU A 215 -0.69 -2.47 -14.09
C LEU A 215 -0.50 -2.74 -15.59
N ARG A 216 -1.58 -2.73 -16.38
CA ARG A 216 -1.49 -2.90 -17.84
C ARG A 216 -0.59 -1.85 -18.48
N VAL A 217 -0.78 -0.58 -18.12
CA VAL A 217 0.03 0.53 -18.63
C VAL A 217 1.49 0.37 -18.24
N LEU A 218 1.77 0.13 -16.97
CA LEU A 218 3.14 -0.02 -16.48
C LEU A 218 3.86 -1.21 -17.14
N LEU A 219 3.20 -2.34 -17.26
CA LEU A 219 3.76 -3.54 -17.89
C LEU A 219 4.06 -3.31 -19.36
N GLU A 220 3.16 -2.62 -20.08
CA GLU A 220 3.37 -2.28 -21.48
C GLU A 220 4.53 -1.29 -21.65
N LYS A 221 4.60 -0.22 -20.84
CA LYS A 221 5.73 0.72 -20.87
C LYS A 221 7.07 0.02 -20.58
N TYR A 222 7.08 -0.92 -19.62
CA TYR A 222 8.27 -1.68 -19.29
C TYR A 222 8.72 -2.59 -20.47
N ARG A 223 7.76 -3.30 -21.07
CA ARG A 223 8.01 -4.15 -22.23
C ARG A 223 8.53 -3.36 -23.43
N VAL A 224 7.90 -2.23 -23.76
CA VAL A 224 8.30 -1.35 -24.87
C VAL A 224 9.69 -0.74 -24.65
N ALA A 225 10.04 -0.46 -23.39
CA ALA A 225 11.38 0.03 -23.03
C ALA A 225 12.47 -1.07 -23.09
N GLY A 226 12.12 -2.32 -23.40
CA GLY A 226 13.06 -3.44 -23.47
C GLY A 226 13.36 -4.11 -22.12
N GLY A 227 12.55 -3.87 -21.10
CA GLY A 227 12.70 -4.49 -19.79
C GLY A 227 12.35 -5.99 -19.80
N GLU A 228 13.15 -6.80 -19.12
CA GLU A 228 12.93 -8.24 -18.92
C GLU A 228 12.19 -8.51 -17.62
N ARG A 229 11.25 -9.47 -17.62
CA ARG A 229 10.50 -9.85 -16.42
C ARG A 229 10.38 -11.36 -16.34
N ARG A 230 10.69 -11.91 -15.16
CA ARG A 230 10.59 -13.34 -14.86
C ARG A 230 9.58 -13.53 -13.71
N MET A 231 8.42 -14.08 -14.06
CA MET A 231 7.35 -14.40 -13.12
C MET A 231 7.49 -15.84 -12.63
N LYS A 232 6.93 -16.17 -11.44
CA LYS A 232 7.14 -17.45 -10.74
C LYS A 232 8.62 -17.76 -10.61
N CYS A 233 9.40 -16.74 -10.32
CA CYS A 233 10.85 -16.78 -10.30
C CYS A 233 11.38 -15.79 -9.26
N GLY A 234 11.07 -16.06 -7.98
CA GLY A 234 11.51 -15.22 -6.86
C GLY A 234 12.99 -15.36 -6.61
N VAL A 235 13.57 -14.33 -5.96
CA VAL A 235 14.91 -14.42 -5.39
C VAL A 235 14.79 -15.10 -4.02
N SER A 236 15.50 -16.20 -3.83
CA SER A 236 15.52 -16.96 -2.57
C SER A 236 16.67 -16.54 -1.65
N ARG A 237 17.81 -16.09 -2.23
CA ARG A 237 18.99 -15.65 -1.46
C ARG A 237 19.76 -14.54 -2.19
N ILE A 238 20.35 -13.65 -1.41
CA ILE A 238 21.31 -12.63 -1.84
C ILE A 238 22.66 -13.00 -1.22
N VAL A 239 23.55 -13.57 -2.01
CA VAL A 239 24.90 -13.94 -1.54
C VAL A 239 25.78 -12.71 -1.52
N ALA A 240 26.35 -12.38 -0.37
CA ALA A 240 27.22 -11.22 -0.19
C ALA A 240 28.65 -11.62 0.16
N THR A 241 29.63 -10.89 -0.38
CA THR A 241 31.03 -10.96 0.01
C THR A 241 31.45 -9.60 0.54
N GLY A 242 31.81 -9.53 1.80
CA GLY A 242 32.01 -8.26 2.49
C GLY A 242 30.70 -7.44 2.52
N ASP A 243 30.76 -6.22 2.03
CA ASP A 243 29.65 -5.27 1.95
C ASP A 243 28.94 -5.24 0.58
N ARG A 244 29.14 -6.27 -0.28
CA ARG A 244 28.60 -6.29 -1.64
C ARG A 244 27.86 -7.59 -1.94
N ALA A 245 26.64 -7.48 -2.48
CA ALA A 245 25.94 -8.58 -3.11
C ALA A 245 26.65 -8.99 -4.40
N THR A 246 27.02 -10.27 -4.49
CA THR A 246 27.76 -10.83 -5.63
C THR A 246 26.93 -11.74 -6.50
N THR A 247 25.93 -12.42 -5.89
CA THR A 247 25.08 -13.37 -6.60
C THR A 247 23.67 -13.31 -6.04
N LEU A 248 22.67 -13.39 -6.89
CA LEU A 248 21.29 -13.65 -6.52
C LEU A 248 20.96 -15.09 -6.91
N VAL A 249 20.47 -15.85 -5.96
CA VAL A 249 19.97 -17.22 -6.17
C VAL A 249 18.48 -17.19 -6.31
N LEU A 250 17.95 -17.72 -7.39
CA LEU A 250 16.53 -17.78 -7.66
C LEU A 250 15.91 -19.04 -7.03
N GLU A 251 14.59 -19.06 -6.86
CA GLU A 251 13.88 -20.21 -6.28
C GLU A 251 14.04 -21.51 -7.07
N ASN A 252 14.34 -21.41 -8.36
CA ASN A 252 14.65 -22.57 -9.22
C ASN A 252 16.11 -23.02 -9.16
N GLY A 253 16.92 -22.43 -8.27
CA GLY A 253 18.36 -22.72 -8.12
C GLY A 253 19.28 -22.00 -9.13
N GLU A 254 18.74 -21.26 -10.09
CA GLU A 254 19.55 -20.47 -11.02
C GLU A 254 20.27 -19.33 -10.30
N GLU A 255 21.52 -19.11 -10.64
CA GLU A 255 22.33 -18.03 -10.12
C GLU A 255 22.49 -16.93 -11.18
N ILE A 256 22.22 -15.69 -10.78
CA ILE A 256 22.43 -14.50 -11.61
C ILE A 256 23.33 -13.50 -10.90
N THR A 257 23.88 -12.57 -11.67
CA THR A 257 24.69 -11.46 -11.14
C THR A 257 24.11 -10.13 -11.63
N ALA A 258 24.32 -9.08 -10.82
CA ALA A 258 23.94 -7.72 -11.19
C ALA A 258 24.90 -6.70 -10.58
N ASP A 259 25.09 -5.56 -11.28
CA ASP A 259 25.87 -4.45 -10.73
C ASP A 259 25.16 -3.80 -9.56
N HIS A 260 23.83 -3.63 -9.68
CA HIS A 260 22.94 -3.08 -8.66
C HIS A 260 21.72 -3.98 -8.44
N VAL A 261 21.20 -4.00 -7.21
CA VAL A 261 19.96 -4.66 -6.85
C VAL A 261 19.01 -3.61 -6.28
N LEU A 262 17.81 -3.50 -6.83
CA LEU A 262 16.72 -2.73 -6.24
C LEU A 262 15.67 -3.70 -5.67
N SER A 263 15.38 -3.60 -4.38
CA SER A 263 14.39 -4.46 -3.74
C SER A 263 13.11 -3.69 -3.41
N SER A 264 11.97 -4.21 -3.86
CA SER A 264 10.64 -3.65 -3.64
C SER A 264 9.77 -4.52 -2.71
N ILE A 265 10.37 -5.50 -2.04
CA ILE A 265 9.64 -6.47 -1.23
C ILE A 265 9.57 -6.13 0.26
N GLY A 266 10.18 -5.03 0.69
CA GLY A 266 10.29 -4.63 2.10
C GLY A 266 11.72 -4.72 2.62
N ALA A 267 12.01 -3.95 3.67
CA ALA A 267 13.36 -3.89 4.26
C ALA A 267 13.70 -5.18 4.99
N VAL A 268 12.81 -5.63 5.87
CA VAL A 268 13.01 -6.85 6.68
C VAL A 268 13.05 -8.07 5.78
N GLU A 269 12.14 -8.16 4.81
CA GLU A 269 12.09 -9.24 3.81
C GLU A 269 13.38 -9.30 2.99
N THR A 270 13.90 -8.14 2.57
CA THR A 270 15.15 -8.06 1.81
C THR A 270 16.36 -8.52 2.62
N LEU A 271 16.47 -8.05 3.87
CA LEU A 271 17.56 -8.44 4.76
C LEU A 271 17.54 -9.92 5.11
N ASN A 272 16.35 -10.52 5.22
CA ASN A 272 16.20 -11.96 5.44
C ASN A 272 16.68 -12.82 4.27
N LEU A 273 16.81 -12.26 3.08
CA LEU A 273 17.41 -12.96 1.92
C LEU A 273 18.95 -12.92 1.93
N VAL A 274 19.58 -12.04 2.73
CA VAL A 274 21.02 -11.85 2.71
C VAL A 274 21.73 -13.01 3.42
N GLU A 275 22.59 -13.69 2.68
CA GLU A 275 23.50 -14.71 3.18
C GLU A 275 24.95 -14.24 2.96
N ARG A 276 25.74 -14.16 4.02
CA ARG A 276 27.17 -13.85 3.90
C ARG A 276 27.94 -15.11 3.51
N ALA A 277 28.69 -15.03 2.42
CA ALA A 277 29.60 -16.11 2.03
C ALA A 277 30.69 -16.26 3.08
N VAL A 278 30.72 -17.41 3.76
CA VAL A 278 31.84 -17.80 4.63
C VAL A 278 32.88 -18.49 3.77
N PRO A 279 34.13 -17.98 3.69
CA PRO A 279 35.17 -18.64 2.92
C PRO A 279 35.35 -20.08 3.39
N GLY A 280 35.15 -21.06 2.48
CA GLY A 280 35.41 -22.49 2.73
C GLY A 280 34.20 -23.37 3.02
N LEU A 281 32.96 -22.82 3.16
CA LEU A 281 31.74 -23.62 3.26
C LEU A 281 31.02 -23.69 1.90
N ARG A 282 30.70 -24.91 1.44
CA ARG A 282 29.81 -25.10 0.28
C ARG A 282 28.38 -24.80 0.68
N SER A 283 27.64 -24.16 -0.20
CA SER A 283 26.18 -23.93 -0.02
C SER A 283 25.46 -25.25 0.27
N PRO A 284 24.50 -25.29 1.20
CA PRO A 284 23.64 -26.47 1.39
C PRO A 284 22.82 -26.72 0.13
N GLU A 285 22.51 -27.99 -0.12
CA GLU A 285 21.69 -28.42 -1.26
C GLU A 285 20.29 -27.80 -1.22
N PRO A 286 19.64 -27.61 -2.37
CA PRO A 286 18.30 -27.03 -2.45
C PRO A 286 17.30 -27.87 -1.65
N VAL A 287 16.51 -27.22 -0.80
CA VAL A 287 15.36 -27.87 -0.15
C VAL A 287 14.20 -27.93 -1.14
N GLU A 288 13.74 -29.14 -1.44
CA GLU A 288 12.52 -29.34 -2.23
C GLU A 288 11.29 -28.81 -1.46
N TRP A 289 10.60 -27.86 -2.06
CA TRP A 289 9.37 -27.28 -1.53
C TRP A 289 8.17 -28.12 -1.96
N GLY A 290 7.57 -28.86 -1.03
CA GLY A 290 6.27 -29.49 -1.24
C GLY A 290 5.13 -28.46 -1.31
N GLU A 291 3.99 -28.87 -1.86
CA GLU A 291 2.77 -28.04 -2.02
C GLU A 291 2.15 -27.53 -0.70
N GLU A 292 2.58 -28.01 0.44
CA GLU A 292 2.20 -27.55 1.77
C GLU A 292 3.26 -26.58 2.30
N GLY A 293 2.86 -25.35 2.60
CA GLY A 293 3.72 -24.30 3.13
C GLY A 293 4.40 -24.75 4.44
N PRO A 294 5.64 -24.31 4.73
CA PRO A 294 6.48 -24.89 5.76
C PRO A 294 5.93 -24.66 7.16
N ALA A 295 5.62 -25.74 7.87
CA ALA A 295 5.70 -25.75 9.33
C ALA A 295 7.17 -25.64 9.70
N ARG A 296 7.63 -24.49 10.19
CA ARG A 296 9.00 -24.33 10.70
C ARG A 296 9.15 -25.13 11.98
N SER A 297 9.92 -26.21 11.92
CA SER A 297 10.47 -26.84 13.13
C SER A 297 11.54 -25.90 13.70
N GLU A 298 11.43 -25.58 14.98
CA GLU A 298 12.34 -24.68 15.72
C GLU A 298 13.75 -25.24 15.96
N THR A 299 14.12 -26.34 15.34
CA THR A 299 15.40 -27.04 15.58
C THR A 299 16.15 -27.27 14.27
N SER A 300 16.67 -26.21 13.66
CA SER A 300 17.93 -26.33 12.91
C SER A 300 18.38 -24.96 12.39
N MET A 301 19.61 -24.64 12.70
CA MET A 301 20.46 -23.56 12.23
C MET A 301 20.58 -22.33 13.14
N GLU A 302 21.26 -22.47 14.23
CA GLU A 302 22.23 -21.49 14.73
C GLU A 302 23.37 -21.37 13.70
N ASN A 303 23.11 -20.89 12.51
CA ASN A 303 24.14 -20.26 11.71
C ASN A 303 24.36 -18.88 12.31
N GLU A 304 25.59 -18.60 12.76
CA GLU A 304 26.03 -17.27 13.17
C GLU A 304 25.71 -16.27 12.07
N ARG A 305 24.49 -15.71 12.12
CA ARG A 305 24.12 -14.47 11.43
C ARG A 305 24.95 -13.41 12.14
N VAL A 306 26.05 -12.98 11.53
CA VAL A 306 26.74 -11.78 11.97
C VAL A 306 25.73 -10.65 11.85
N ARG A 307 25.06 -10.35 12.95
CA ARG A 307 24.17 -9.21 13.10
C ARG A 307 25.05 -7.98 13.07
N ASP A 308 24.92 -7.20 12.02
CA ASP A 308 25.37 -5.81 12.05
C ASP A 308 24.32 -5.11 12.93
N ASP A 309 24.62 -4.92 14.21
CA ASP A 309 23.68 -4.46 15.24
C ASP A 309 23.07 -3.08 14.96
N ALA A 310 23.54 -2.40 13.91
CA ALA A 310 23.12 -1.04 13.56
C ALA A 310 21.94 -0.92 12.57
N PHE A 311 21.55 -1.98 11.84
CA PHE A 311 20.53 -1.90 10.79
C PHE A 311 19.54 -3.06 10.85
N HIS A 312 18.62 -2.97 11.79
CA HIS A 312 17.50 -3.93 11.95
C HIS A 312 16.16 -3.21 12.06
N PRO A 313 15.57 -2.79 10.91
CA PRO A 313 14.25 -2.20 10.95
C PRO A 313 13.25 -3.21 11.55
N PRO A 314 12.39 -2.78 12.47
CA PRO A 314 11.41 -3.67 13.08
C PRO A 314 10.35 -4.08 12.06
N THR A 315 9.83 -5.30 12.18
CA THR A 315 8.68 -5.75 11.39
C THR A 315 7.44 -4.92 11.73
N GLY A 316 6.71 -4.48 10.73
CA GLY A 316 5.44 -3.80 10.91
C GLY A 316 4.40 -4.70 11.57
N LYS A 317 3.47 -4.10 12.33
CA LYS A 317 2.45 -4.83 13.10
C LYS A 317 1.03 -4.62 12.58
N LEU A 318 0.84 -3.61 11.73
CA LEU A 318 -0.48 -3.19 11.25
C LEU A 318 -0.86 -3.96 10.01
N SER A 319 -1.91 -4.75 10.13
CA SER A 319 -2.52 -5.49 9.05
C SER A 319 -4.00 -5.14 8.94
N PHE A 320 -4.62 -5.52 7.82
CA PHE A 320 -6.01 -5.18 7.55
C PHE A 320 -6.80 -6.42 7.12
N VAL A 321 -8.09 -6.36 7.36
CA VAL A 321 -9.10 -7.21 6.74
C VAL A 321 -9.96 -6.35 5.85
N GLU A 322 -10.36 -6.86 4.70
CA GLU A 322 -11.26 -6.18 3.80
C GLU A 322 -12.40 -7.08 3.38
N THR A 323 -13.63 -6.61 3.56
CA THR A 323 -14.83 -7.27 3.05
C THR A 323 -15.26 -6.61 1.74
N MET A 324 -15.77 -7.42 0.82
CA MET A 324 -16.31 -6.98 -0.47
C MET A 324 -17.70 -7.57 -0.65
N THR A 325 -18.65 -6.70 -0.97
CA THR A 325 -20.02 -7.09 -1.35
C THR A 325 -20.30 -6.56 -2.74
N VAL A 326 -20.75 -7.44 -3.62
CA VAL A 326 -21.14 -7.12 -5.00
C VAL A 326 -22.65 -7.19 -5.12
N PHE A 327 -23.24 -6.18 -5.78
CA PHE A 327 -24.67 -6.04 -5.98
C PHE A 327 -25.05 -6.14 -7.47
N ASP A 328 -26.27 -6.63 -7.75
CA ASP A 328 -26.85 -6.63 -9.08
C ASP A 328 -27.30 -5.25 -9.58
N ARG A 329 -27.14 -4.21 -8.75
CA ARG A 329 -27.53 -2.82 -8.99
C ARG A 329 -26.47 -1.86 -8.48
N GLN A 330 -26.51 -0.62 -8.97
CA GLN A 330 -25.58 0.43 -8.55
C GLN A 330 -25.83 0.84 -7.08
N PRO A 331 -24.80 1.26 -6.30
CA PRO A 331 -24.97 1.76 -4.93
C PRO A 331 -25.96 2.91 -4.82
N GLU A 332 -26.08 3.76 -5.83
CA GLU A 332 -27.04 4.85 -5.90
C GLU A 332 -28.49 4.38 -5.75
N VAL A 333 -28.85 3.23 -6.34
CA VAL A 333 -30.19 2.63 -6.22
C VAL A 333 -30.49 2.16 -4.79
N LEU A 334 -29.43 1.90 -4.01
CA LEU A 334 -29.50 1.54 -2.59
C LEU A 334 -29.45 2.79 -1.69
N GLY A 335 -29.43 4.00 -2.24
CA GLY A 335 -29.26 5.25 -1.48
C GLY A 335 -27.83 5.58 -1.08
N TRP A 336 -26.86 4.86 -1.62
CA TRP A 336 -25.41 5.00 -1.32
C TRP A 336 -24.63 5.65 -2.47
N GLY A 337 -25.26 6.58 -3.19
CA GLY A 337 -24.67 7.21 -4.39
C GLY A 337 -23.81 8.46 -4.12
N SER A 338 -23.93 9.06 -2.95
CA SER A 338 -23.29 10.36 -2.64
C SER A 338 -21.82 10.23 -2.31
N ASP A 339 -21.45 9.18 -1.57
CA ASP A 339 -20.11 9.03 -1.03
C ASP A 339 -19.24 8.13 -1.88
N THR A 340 -18.01 8.56 -2.12
CA THR A 340 -16.96 7.70 -2.71
C THR A 340 -16.27 6.91 -1.64
N ILE A 341 -15.83 7.58 -0.55
CA ILE A 341 -15.19 6.96 0.61
C ILE A 341 -15.77 7.53 1.90
N VAL A 342 -16.03 6.67 2.87
CA VAL A 342 -16.40 7.05 4.23
C VAL A 342 -15.37 6.49 5.19
N PHE A 343 -14.65 7.36 5.88
CA PHE A 343 -13.81 7.01 7.01
C PHE A 343 -14.66 7.07 8.26
N PHE A 344 -14.75 5.98 9.00
CA PHE A 344 -15.62 5.94 10.16
C PHE A 344 -14.88 5.54 11.44
N ASN A 345 -15.36 6.06 12.57
CA ASN A 345 -14.95 5.66 13.90
C ASN A 345 -16.14 5.84 14.87
N ASP A 346 -16.46 4.83 15.68
CA ASP A 346 -17.67 4.79 16.50
C ASP A 346 -17.58 5.54 17.84
N SER A 347 -16.49 6.28 18.04
CA SER A 347 -16.26 7.07 19.27
C SER A 347 -15.58 8.39 18.94
N ALA A 348 -15.39 9.26 19.93
CA ALA A 348 -14.66 10.51 19.76
C ALA A 348 -13.13 10.31 19.63
N ARG A 349 -12.61 9.20 20.14
CA ARG A 349 -11.20 8.84 20.09
C ARG A 349 -10.97 7.77 19.02
N PHE A 350 -10.01 8.00 18.15
CA PHE A 350 -9.58 7.03 17.16
C PHE A 350 -8.40 6.19 17.71
N ASP A 351 -8.60 4.89 17.75
CA ASP A 351 -7.60 3.92 18.20
C ASP A 351 -7.04 3.18 16.97
N TYR A 352 -5.89 3.62 16.47
CA TYR A 352 -5.23 3.03 15.33
C TYR A 352 -4.07 2.15 15.80
N ALA A 353 -4.40 0.97 16.31
CA ALA A 353 -3.43 0.01 16.82
C ALA A 353 -3.81 -1.41 16.42
N ARG A 354 -2.84 -2.34 16.49
CA ARG A 354 -3.12 -3.75 16.28
C ARG A 354 -4.15 -4.22 17.31
N PRO A 355 -5.34 -4.68 16.89
CA PRO A 355 -6.39 -5.05 17.82
C PRO A 355 -6.00 -6.27 18.68
N ALA A 356 -6.55 -6.37 19.89
CA ALA A 356 -6.40 -7.56 20.73
C ALA A 356 -7.14 -8.77 20.14
N GLU A 357 -8.29 -8.52 19.51
CA GLU A 357 -9.08 -9.49 18.77
C GLU A 357 -8.58 -9.64 17.33
N GLN A 358 -9.22 -10.48 16.52
CA GLN A 358 -8.87 -10.69 15.11
C GLN A 358 -9.07 -9.43 14.26
N VAL A 359 -10.10 -8.62 14.57
CA VAL A 359 -10.48 -7.41 13.84
C VAL A 359 -10.95 -6.35 14.83
N ASP A 360 -10.70 -5.09 14.51
CA ASP A 360 -11.36 -3.94 15.14
C ASP A 360 -12.42 -3.35 14.20
N PRO A 361 -13.72 -3.68 14.37
CA PRO A 361 -14.77 -3.15 13.52
C PRO A 361 -15.29 -1.76 13.97
N ARG A 362 -14.70 -1.16 15.03
CA ARG A 362 -15.12 0.15 15.55
C ARG A 362 -14.72 1.29 14.61
N SER A 363 -13.68 1.08 13.83
CA SER A 363 -13.17 2.06 12.85
C SER A 363 -12.84 1.40 11.52
N GLY A 364 -12.88 2.17 10.44
CA GLY A 364 -12.57 1.64 9.13
C GLY A 364 -12.79 2.59 7.96
N VAL A 365 -12.68 2.02 6.78
CA VAL A 365 -12.88 2.71 5.51
C VAL A 365 -13.93 1.97 4.69
N ILE A 366 -15.02 2.66 4.36
CA ILE A 366 -16.03 2.19 3.40
C ILE A 366 -15.71 2.82 2.05
N CYS A 367 -15.61 2.03 1.01
CA CYS A 367 -15.36 2.52 -0.35
C CYS A 367 -16.41 2.00 -1.32
N PHE A 368 -16.92 2.90 -2.16
CA PHE A 368 -17.81 2.61 -3.27
C PHE A 368 -17.08 2.82 -4.60
N PRO A 369 -16.49 1.79 -5.21
CA PRO A 369 -15.79 1.90 -6.50
C PRO A 369 -16.63 2.47 -7.63
N ASN A 370 -17.96 2.41 -7.52
CA ASN A 370 -18.90 2.94 -8.52
C ASN A 370 -19.08 4.47 -8.44
N ASN A 371 -18.78 5.09 -7.29
CA ASN A 371 -19.09 6.49 -6.99
C ASN A 371 -17.92 7.43 -7.34
N PHE A 372 -17.25 7.19 -8.45
CA PHE A 372 -16.31 8.12 -9.06
C PHE A 372 -16.95 8.73 -10.30
N GLU A 373 -16.48 9.89 -10.76
CA GLU A 373 -16.99 10.62 -11.94
C GLU A 373 -16.49 9.98 -13.25
N TYR A 374 -16.94 8.76 -13.51
CA TYR A 374 -16.57 8.05 -14.74
C TYR A 374 -17.24 8.67 -15.96
N ALA A 375 -16.54 8.64 -17.09
CA ALA A 375 -17.15 8.96 -18.38
C ALA A 375 -18.36 8.03 -18.65
N ALA A 376 -19.31 8.50 -19.44
CA ALA A 376 -20.53 7.75 -19.76
C ALA A 376 -20.22 6.34 -20.25
N GLY A 377 -20.86 5.34 -19.66
CA GLY A 377 -20.67 3.92 -19.97
C GLY A 377 -19.36 3.30 -19.46
N ARG A 378 -18.55 4.01 -18.65
CA ARG A 378 -17.28 3.51 -18.10
C ARG A 378 -17.36 3.10 -16.62
N ALA A 379 -18.44 3.41 -15.92
CA ALA A 379 -18.63 2.95 -14.54
C ALA A 379 -18.69 1.42 -14.47
N PRO A 380 -18.22 0.80 -13.35
CA PRO A 380 -18.36 -0.65 -13.15
C PRO A 380 -19.82 -1.10 -13.30
N ALA A 381 -20.05 -2.22 -14.02
CA ALA A 381 -21.40 -2.69 -14.33
C ALA A 381 -22.17 -3.17 -13.09
N GLU A 382 -21.50 -3.89 -12.20
CA GLU A 382 -22.05 -4.35 -10.92
C GLU A 382 -21.74 -3.31 -9.82
N GLY A 383 -22.68 -3.13 -8.88
CA GLY A 383 -22.43 -2.31 -7.70
C GLY A 383 -21.47 -3.01 -6.75
N MET A 384 -20.68 -2.23 -6.02
CA MET A 384 -19.74 -2.76 -5.05
C MET A 384 -19.61 -1.86 -3.82
N VAL A 385 -19.54 -2.46 -2.65
CA VAL A 385 -19.05 -1.84 -1.43
C VAL A 385 -17.87 -2.64 -0.88
N ARG A 386 -16.85 -1.94 -0.44
CA ARG A 386 -15.67 -2.49 0.23
C ARG A 386 -15.56 -1.88 1.61
N VAL A 387 -15.25 -2.69 2.63
CA VAL A 387 -15.03 -2.19 3.98
C VAL A 387 -13.73 -2.77 4.51
N THR A 388 -12.82 -1.89 4.88
CA THR A 388 -11.50 -2.23 5.43
C THR A 388 -11.44 -1.84 6.89
N CYS A 389 -10.99 -2.77 7.75
CA CYS A 389 -10.77 -2.57 9.18
C CYS A 389 -9.37 -3.07 9.58
N LEU A 390 -8.86 -2.59 10.72
CA LEU A 390 -7.61 -3.10 11.30
C LEU A 390 -7.77 -4.56 11.72
N ALA A 391 -6.70 -5.34 11.53
CA ALA A 391 -6.68 -6.76 11.87
C ALA A 391 -5.38 -7.18 12.59
N ASN A 392 -5.50 -8.21 13.41
CA ASN A 392 -4.38 -8.83 14.12
C ASN A 392 -3.91 -10.08 13.36
N TYR A 393 -2.78 -9.99 12.70
CA TYR A 393 -2.17 -11.09 11.94
C TYR A 393 -2.03 -12.37 12.76
N ASP A 394 -1.53 -12.28 14.01
CA ASP A 394 -1.24 -13.45 14.83
C ASP A 394 -2.51 -14.25 15.18
N ARG A 395 -3.66 -13.58 15.23
CA ARG A 395 -4.97 -14.19 15.46
C ARG A 395 -5.55 -14.90 14.23
N TRP A 396 -5.05 -14.60 13.04
CA TRP A 396 -5.51 -15.18 11.78
C TRP A 396 -4.61 -16.32 11.27
N VAL A 397 -3.28 -16.18 11.43
CA VAL A 397 -2.32 -17.06 10.75
C VAL A 397 -2.31 -18.48 11.29
N GLN A 398 -2.58 -18.64 12.59
CA GLN A 398 -2.49 -19.93 13.29
C GLN A 398 -3.83 -20.72 13.30
N LEU A 399 -4.89 -20.17 12.71
CA LEU A 399 -6.19 -20.82 12.72
C LEU A 399 -6.19 -22.09 11.87
N PRO A 400 -6.73 -23.22 12.38
CA PRO A 400 -7.10 -24.36 11.55
C PRO A 400 -8.06 -23.92 10.44
N GLU A 401 -8.01 -24.60 9.28
CA GLU A 401 -8.76 -24.15 8.10
C GLU A 401 -10.26 -24.01 8.33
N GLU A 402 -10.87 -24.97 9.04
CA GLU A 402 -12.31 -24.95 9.37
C GLU A 402 -12.65 -23.72 10.22
N THR A 403 -11.89 -23.46 11.27
CA THR A 403 -12.06 -22.26 12.12
C THR A 403 -11.83 -20.98 11.34
N TYR A 404 -10.82 -20.97 10.45
CA TYR A 404 -10.52 -19.84 9.59
C TYR A 404 -11.70 -19.50 8.67
N GLN A 405 -12.33 -20.48 8.06
CA GLN A 405 -13.50 -20.24 7.20
C GLN A 405 -14.72 -19.77 8.00
N ALA A 406 -14.96 -20.35 9.18
CA ALA A 406 -16.04 -19.92 10.07
C ALA A 406 -15.83 -18.46 10.56
N ASP A 407 -14.61 -18.11 10.96
CA ASP A 407 -14.26 -16.78 11.39
C ASP A 407 -14.33 -15.73 10.25
N LYS A 408 -13.98 -16.12 9.01
CA LYS A 408 -14.21 -15.25 7.84
C LYS A 408 -15.67 -14.84 7.72
N GLN A 409 -16.61 -15.79 7.86
CA GLN A 409 -18.05 -15.50 7.76
C GLN A 409 -18.54 -14.64 8.94
N ARG A 410 -18.11 -14.97 10.14
CA ARG A 410 -18.46 -14.21 11.35
C ARG A 410 -17.99 -12.76 11.25
N TRP A 411 -16.72 -12.55 10.94
CA TRP A 411 -16.15 -11.21 10.84
C TRP A 411 -16.68 -10.42 9.65
N PHE A 412 -16.98 -11.08 8.53
CA PHE A 412 -17.70 -10.45 7.43
C PHE A 412 -19.01 -9.81 7.93
N ALA A 413 -19.83 -10.58 8.62
CA ALA A 413 -21.12 -10.10 9.13
C ALA A 413 -20.95 -8.95 10.17
N GLU A 414 -19.96 -9.05 11.06
CA GLU A 414 -19.70 -8.02 12.07
C GLU A 414 -19.18 -6.72 11.46
N ILE A 415 -18.24 -6.78 10.53
CA ILE A 415 -17.71 -5.62 9.82
C ILE A 415 -18.84 -4.93 9.05
N GLN A 416 -19.65 -5.68 8.31
CA GLN A 416 -20.77 -5.11 7.56
C GLN A 416 -21.80 -4.46 8.47
N ARG A 417 -22.11 -5.07 9.61
CA ARG A 417 -23.02 -4.51 10.60
C ARG A 417 -22.49 -3.19 11.18
N SER A 418 -21.20 -3.15 11.52
CA SER A 418 -20.58 -1.94 12.05
C SER A 418 -20.56 -0.81 11.02
N ALA A 419 -20.09 -1.08 9.82
CA ALA A 419 -19.97 -0.08 8.75
C ALA A 419 -21.32 0.53 8.35
N ARG A 420 -22.38 -0.27 8.31
CA ARG A 420 -23.72 0.18 7.93
C ARG A 420 -24.32 1.23 8.85
N ARG A 421 -23.84 1.36 10.10
CA ARG A 421 -24.25 2.45 11.00
C ARG A 421 -23.92 3.85 10.47
N PHE A 422 -22.92 3.94 9.58
CA PHE A 422 -22.41 5.18 9.02
C PHE A 422 -22.90 5.46 7.59
N LEU A 423 -23.83 4.62 7.12
CA LEU A 423 -24.46 4.74 5.79
C LEU A 423 -25.95 4.99 5.91
N PRO A 424 -26.59 5.58 4.89
CA PRO A 424 -28.03 5.62 4.81
C PRO A 424 -28.65 4.22 5.01
N PRO A 425 -29.71 4.07 5.82
CA PRO A 425 -30.29 2.78 6.13
C PRO A 425 -30.93 2.14 4.90
N VAL A 426 -30.64 0.84 4.69
CA VAL A 426 -31.25 0.01 3.65
C VAL A 426 -31.83 -1.23 4.32
N PRO A 427 -33.08 -1.64 4.03
CA PRO A 427 -33.68 -2.84 4.59
C PRO A 427 -32.83 -4.10 4.31
N GLU A 428 -32.69 -4.98 5.30
CA GLU A 428 -31.87 -6.21 5.20
C GLU A 428 -32.30 -7.11 4.03
N ASP A 429 -33.62 -7.26 3.85
CA ASP A 429 -34.16 -8.08 2.75
C ASP A 429 -33.83 -7.49 1.36
N THR A 430 -33.73 -6.16 1.26
CA THR A 430 -33.32 -5.47 0.03
C THR A 430 -31.84 -5.72 -0.25
N LEU A 431 -30.99 -5.61 0.76
CA LEU A 431 -29.56 -5.93 0.62
C LEU A 431 -29.33 -7.41 0.27
N ALA A 432 -30.03 -8.30 0.97
CA ALA A 432 -29.92 -9.74 0.73
C ALA A 432 -30.29 -10.08 -0.73
N ARG A 433 -31.39 -9.51 -1.24
CA ARG A 433 -31.79 -9.73 -2.65
C ARG A 433 -30.85 -9.11 -3.66
N ALA A 434 -30.26 -7.96 -3.35
CA ALA A 434 -29.34 -7.27 -4.24
C ALA A 434 -27.94 -7.91 -4.28
N THR A 435 -27.54 -8.61 -3.21
CA THR A 435 -26.19 -9.20 -3.10
C THR A 435 -26.03 -10.41 -4.01
N VAL A 436 -25.07 -10.36 -4.91
CA VAL A 436 -24.76 -11.45 -5.85
C VAL A 436 -23.44 -12.16 -5.56
N ALA A 437 -22.54 -11.52 -4.81
CA ALA A 437 -21.29 -12.13 -4.36
C ALA A 437 -20.74 -11.41 -3.14
N THR A 438 -20.00 -12.14 -2.32
CA THR A 438 -19.25 -11.61 -1.18
C THR A 438 -17.87 -12.26 -1.11
N ASP A 439 -16.89 -11.54 -0.59
CA ASP A 439 -15.58 -12.09 -0.25
C ASP A 439 -14.97 -11.33 0.94
N ILE A 440 -13.97 -11.92 1.56
CA ILE A 440 -13.19 -11.30 2.62
C ILE A 440 -11.71 -11.63 2.46
N PHE A 441 -10.91 -10.59 2.34
CA PHE A 441 -9.46 -10.63 2.25
C PHE A 441 -8.85 -10.44 3.63
N THR A 442 -7.99 -11.34 4.10
CA THR A 442 -7.49 -11.39 5.48
C THR A 442 -5.97 -11.22 5.55
N PRO A 443 -5.39 -10.97 6.73
CA PRO A 443 -3.94 -10.93 6.92
C PRO A 443 -3.21 -12.20 6.44
N ARG A 444 -3.85 -13.38 6.61
CA ARG A 444 -3.31 -14.66 6.09
C ARG A 444 -3.21 -14.65 4.56
N THR A 445 -4.22 -14.05 3.89
CA THR A 445 -4.21 -13.87 2.42
C THR A 445 -3.12 -12.89 1.99
N ILE A 446 -2.93 -11.78 2.71
CA ILE A 446 -1.87 -10.80 2.43
C ILE A 446 -0.51 -11.51 2.42
N THR A 447 -0.16 -12.20 3.50
CA THR A 447 1.14 -12.90 3.60
C THR A 447 1.29 -13.97 2.52
N LYS A 448 0.25 -14.76 2.25
CA LYS A 448 0.27 -15.81 1.21
C LYS A 448 0.63 -15.27 -0.17
N PHE A 449 0.09 -14.12 -0.55
CA PHE A 449 0.25 -13.59 -1.91
C PHE A 449 1.30 -12.48 -2.06
N THR A 450 1.77 -11.89 -0.97
CA THR A 450 2.76 -10.80 -1.04
C THR A 450 4.05 -11.12 -0.31
N SER A 451 4.05 -12.17 0.52
CA SER A 451 5.16 -12.52 1.43
C SER A 451 5.51 -11.43 2.45
N HIS A 452 4.69 -10.41 2.63
CA HIS A 452 4.90 -9.41 3.67
C HIS A 452 4.83 -10.04 5.06
N LEU A 453 5.87 -9.87 5.84
CA LEU A 453 5.97 -10.38 7.19
C LEU A 453 4.87 -9.79 8.07
N ALA A 454 4.27 -10.63 8.91
CA ALA A 454 3.14 -10.27 9.79
C ALA A 454 1.95 -9.60 9.04
N GLY A 455 1.83 -9.82 7.73
CA GLY A 455 0.80 -9.17 6.91
C GLY A 455 0.86 -7.63 6.92
N ALA A 456 2.03 -7.05 7.23
CA ALA A 456 2.20 -5.61 7.38
C ALA A 456 2.01 -4.88 6.05
N VAL A 457 0.93 -4.08 5.94
CA VAL A 457 0.58 -3.40 4.69
C VAL A 457 1.50 -2.22 4.41
N TYR A 458 1.89 -1.49 5.46
CA TYR A 458 2.74 -0.31 5.34
C TYR A 458 4.21 -0.57 5.72
N GLY A 459 4.62 -1.86 5.76
CA GLY A 459 5.99 -2.28 6.04
C GLY A 459 6.47 -1.91 7.46
N SER A 460 7.77 -1.65 7.58
CA SER A 460 8.40 -1.24 8.84
C SER A 460 7.91 0.14 9.30
N PRO A 461 7.71 0.37 10.60
CA PRO A 461 7.51 1.71 11.15
C PRO A 461 8.78 2.59 11.06
N GLN A 462 9.94 2.00 10.92
CA GLN A 462 11.19 2.72 10.66
C GLN A 462 11.42 2.80 9.14
N LYS A 463 11.31 4.00 8.59
CA LYS A 463 11.54 4.25 7.17
C LYS A 463 13.02 4.50 6.86
N ILE A 464 13.43 4.19 5.63
CA ILE A 464 14.79 4.32 5.13
C ILE A 464 14.77 5.21 3.88
N PRO A 465 14.72 6.55 4.04
CA PRO A 465 14.41 7.49 2.96
C PRO A 465 15.38 7.46 1.79
N ASP A 466 16.65 7.18 2.05
CA ASP A 466 17.65 7.03 1.00
C ASP A 466 17.73 5.62 0.40
N GLY A 467 16.91 4.67 0.92
CA GLY A 467 16.83 3.29 0.45
C GLY A 467 18.10 2.47 0.64
N ARG A 468 19.11 2.95 1.38
CA ARG A 468 20.38 2.23 1.56
C ARG A 468 20.23 1.04 2.49
N THR A 469 20.96 -0.02 2.18
CA THR A 469 21.14 -1.19 3.05
C THR A 469 22.62 -1.31 3.48
N PRO A 470 22.96 -2.20 4.39
CA PRO A 470 24.36 -2.51 4.67
C PRO A 470 25.18 -3.01 3.48
N LEU A 471 24.50 -3.43 2.40
CA LEU A 471 25.17 -3.82 1.15
C LEU A 471 25.19 -2.63 0.18
N ARG A 472 26.38 -2.16 -0.19
CA ARG A 472 26.59 -0.94 -1.00
C ARG A 472 25.98 -0.95 -2.41
N ASN A 473 25.52 -2.11 -2.90
CA ASN A 473 24.87 -2.25 -4.21
C ASN A 473 23.44 -2.82 -4.10
N VAL A 474 22.86 -2.87 -2.90
CA VAL A 474 21.46 -3.27 -2.67
C VAL A 474 20.72 -2.10 -2.06
N TYR A 475 19.62 -1.70 -2.70
CA TYR A 475 18.82 -0.55 -2.31
C TYR A 475 17.36 -0.93 -2.22
N LEU A 476 16.64 -0.30 -1.29
CA LEU A 476 15.21 -0.48 -1.07
C LEU A 476 14.42 0.55 -1.89
N CYS A 477 13.28 0.14 -2.41
CA CYS A 477 12.27 1.03 -2.95
C CYS A 477 10.87 0.56 -2.50
N GLY A 478 9.90 1.46 -2.53
CA GLY A 478 8.53 1.17 -2.08
C GLY A 478 8.27 1.65 -0.66
N THR A 479 7.41 0.94 0.05
CA THR A 479 6.82 1.37 1.31
C THR A 479 7.85 1.67 2.41
N ASP A 480 8.91 0.90 2.51
CA ASP A 480 9.93 1.08 3.55
C ASP A 480 10.91 2.23 3.25
N GLN A 481 10.95 2.71 2.02
CA GLN A 481 11.63 3.96 1.70
C GLN A 481 10.86 5.20 2.21
N GLY A 482 9.56 5.06 2.49
CA GLY A 482 8.75 6.10 3.13
C GLY A 482 7.63 6.66 2.28
N PHE A 483 7.60 6.39 0.98
CA PHE A 483 6.48 6.75 0.13
C PHE A 483 5.44 5.62 0.07
N VAL A 484 4.23 5.91 0.51
CA VAL A 484 3.13 4.94 0.63
C VAL A 484 2.04 5.16 -0.43
N GLY A 485 1.16 4.18 -0.59
CA GLY A 485 0.14 4.16 -1.63
C GLY A 485 0.70 3.93 -3.03
N VAL A 486 -0.17 3.88 -4.04
CA VAL A 486 0.25 3.59 -5.43
C VAL A 486 1.18 4.68 -5.97
N ILE A 487 0.79 5.95 -5.81
CA ILE A 487 1.55 7.11 -6.30
C ILE A 487 2.90 7.20 -5.58
N GLY A 488 2.91 7.04 -4.24
CA GLY A 488 4.14 7.02 -3.47
C GLY A 488 5.08 5.89 -3.87
N ALA A 489 4.57 4.68 -4.06
CA ALA A 489 5.36 3.53 -4.49
C ALA A 489 5.99 3.75 -5.88
N LEU A 490 5.25 4.32 -6.84
CA LEU A 490 5.78 4.68 -8.16
C LEU A 490 6.91 5.71 -8.06
N LEU A 491 6.71 6.77 -7.25
CA LEU A 491 7.74 7.79 -7.00
C LEU A 491 8.98 7.20 -6.35
N SER A 492 8.81 6.32 -5.36
CA SER A 492 9.91 5.64 -4.70
C SER A 492 10.79 4.88 -5.70
N GLY A 493 10.17 4.05 -6.55
CA GLY A 493 10.90 3.31 -7.57
C GLY A 493 11.70 4.22 -8.51
N ILE A 494 11.09 5.31 -8.98
CA ILE A 494 11.74 6.32 -9.82
C ILE A 494 12.89 6.99 -9.08
N SER A 495 12.66 7.41 -7.84
CA SER A 495 13.65 8.15 -7.04
C SER A 495 14.88 7.29 -6.74
N MET A 496 14.70 6.04 -6.35
CA MET A 496 15.80 5.12 -6.06
C MET A 496 16.58 4.75 -7.32
N ALA A 497 15.90 4.55 -8.45
CA ALA A 497 16.55 4.35 -9.75
C ALA A 497 17.43 5.56 -10.16
N ASN A 498 16.89 6.78 -9.99
CA ASN A 498 17.62 8.00 -10.28
C ASN A 498 18.82 8.19 -9.33
N LEU A 499 18.62 8.00 -8.00
CA LEU A 499 19.61 8.31 -6.97
C LEU A 499 20.80 7.35 -7.01
N HIS A 500 20.54 6.04 -7.14
CA HIS A 500 21.55 5.01 -6.93
C HIS A 500 22.13 4.42 -8.22
N VAL A 501 21.41 4.53 -9.33
CA VAL A 501 21.84 3.89 -10.59
C VAL A 501 22.13 4.91 -11.70
N LEU A 502 21.30 5.95 -11.83
CA LEU A 502 21.43 6.90 -12.95
C LEU A 502 22.23 8.15 -12.61
N ARG A 503 22.31 8.52 -11.34
CA ARG A 503 23.16 9.64 -10.89
C ARG A 503 24.62 9.19 -10.93
N LYS A 504 25.42 9.80 -11.78
CA LYS A 504 26.89 9.66 -11.78
C LYS A 504 27.52 10.72 -10.91
#